data_a02b5c4155bdd5de875f62c815f3d9f0
#
_entry.id   a02b5c4155bdd5de875f62c815f3d9f0
#
_cell.length_a   1.000
_cell.length_b   1.000
_cell.length_c   1.000
_cell.angle_alpha   90.00
_cell.angle_beta   90.00
_cell.angle_gamma   90.00
#
_symmetry.space_group_name_H-M   'P 1'
#
loop_
_entity.id
_entity.type
_entity.pdbx_description
1 polymer ?
#
loop_
_entity_poly.entity_id
_entity_poly.type
_entity_poly.pdbx_seq_one_letter_code
_entity_poly.pdbx_strand_id
1 'polypeptide(L)'
;MTDPLAPLTELPGVAEACDEAREALGRAHRHRVNLRRWPTTAAEAAVRAARASSVLDGGSLTIRAEDDTDPVLAGALRVAEALEGGATALVGVWQRAPLQALARLHALAAADLTEDDRLGRPRPDADVGRRLELLRDVITGAKRVPAPVLAAVAHGELLTLAPFGVADGVVARAVSRLIAITSGLDPHGLGVPEVYWMRHSGDYRAAARGFQSGTPDGLTAWILTSCTAFHAGAREALAIAQAASE
;
A
#
# COMPACT_ATOMS: atom_id res chain seq x y z
N MET A 1 -15.92 22.32 6.60
CA MET A 1 -15.49 21.14 7.39
C MET A 1 -13.97 21.07 7.31
N THR A 2 -13.29 21.00 8.43
CA THR A 2 -11.83 20.83 8.50
C THR A 2 -11.51 19.36 8.17
N ASP A 3 -10.48 19.10 7.38
CA ASP A 3 -10.02 17.75 7.08
C ASP A 3 -9.54 17.07 8.37
N PRO A 4 -10.06 15.89 8.75
CA PRO A 4 -9.73 15.25 10.03
C PRO A 4 -8.26 14.86 10.16
N LEU A 5 -7.55 14.71 9.04
CA LEU A 5 -6.12 14.36 9.04
C LEU A 5 -5.20 15.60 8.98
N ALA A 6 -5.75 16.82 8.84
CA ALA A 6 -4.94 18.03 8.75
C ALA A 6 -3.91 18.17 9.90
N PRO A 7 -4.25 17.86 11.17
CA PRO A 7 -3.28 17.95 12.26
C PRO A 7 -2.07 17.04 12.10
N LEU A 8 -2.18 15.94 11.35
CA LEU A 8 -1.06 15.02 11.12
C LEU A 8 0.01 15.62 10.22
N THR A 9 -0.33 16.59 9.38
CA THR A 9 0.64 17.28 8.52
C THR A 9 1.49 18.28 9.29
N GLU A 10 1.03 18.68 10.48
CA GLU A 10 1.74 19.61 11.37
C GLU A 10 2.71 18.89 12.32
N LEU A 11 2.70 17.55 12.32
CA LEU A 11 3.64 16.75 13.11
C LEU A 11 5.08 16.98 12.63
N PRO A 12 6.09 16.95 13.55
CA PRO A 12 7.46 17.25 13.22
C PRO A 12 8.02 16.46 12.05
N GLY A 13 8.50 17.13 11.01
CA GLY A 13 9.14 16.55 9.83
C GLY A 13 8.20 15.90 8.81
N VAL A 14 6.89 15.82 9.09
CA VAL A 14 5.93 15.12 8.21
C VAL A 14 5.76 15.85 6.88
N ALA A 15 5.60 17.17 6.89
CA ALA A 15 5.42 17.94 5.65
C ALA A 15 6.63 17.80 4.72
N GLU A 16 7.84 17.93 5.27
CA GLU A 16 9.10 17.78 4.51
C GLU A 16 9.25 16.36 3.94
N ALA A 17 9.03 15.33 4.76
CA ALA A 17 9.10 13.95 4.32
C ALA A 17 8.07 13.60 3.21
N CYS A 18 6.87 14.20 3.26
CA CYS A 18 5.88 14.07 2.21
C CYS A 18 6.34 14.71 0.89
N ASP A 19 6.96 15.88 0.96
CA ASP A 19 7.49 16.57 -0.21
C ASP A 19 8.66 15.79 -0.83
N GLU A 20 9.57 15.28 -0.04
CA GLU A 20 10.67 14.42 -0.50
C GLU A 20 10.16 13.14 -1.20
N ALA A 21 9.18 12.48 -0.63
CA ALA A 21 8.56 11.29 -1.23
C ALA A 21 7.90 11.61 -2.57
N ARG A 22 7.14 12.71 -2.64
CA ARG A 22 6.48 13.19 -3.86
C ARG A 22 7.49 13.55 -4.94
N GLU A 23 8.55 14.26 -4.60
CA GLU A 23 9.60 14.63 -5.55
C GLU A 23 10.36 13.41 -6.07
N ALA A 24 10.67 12.44 -5.21
CA ALA A 24 11.36 11.22 -5.59
C ALA A 24 10.52 10.40 -6.59
N LEU A 25 9.23 10.18 -6.32
CA LEU A 25 8.31 9.51 -7.24
C LEU A 25 8.15 10.31 -8.54
N GLY A 26 8.02 11.63 -8.45
CA GLY A 26 7.98 12.49 -9.62
C GLY A 26 9.23 12.38 -10.51
N ARG A 27 10.43 12.22 -9.91
CA ARG A 27 11.66 11.93 -10.69
C ARG A 27 11.59 10.58 -11.40
N ALA A 28 11.08 9.53 -10.71
CA ALA A 28 10.91 8.22 -11.32
C ALA A 28 9.95 8.26 -12.51
N HIS A 29 8.82 8.95 -12.39
CA HIS A 29 7.87 9.12 -13.49
C HIS A 29 8.45 9.89 -14.68
N ARG A 30 9.31 10.87 -14.44
CA ARG A 30 9.98 11.64 -15.51
C ARG A 30 11.19 10.96 -16.13
N HIS A 31 11.60 9.79 -15.63
CA HIS A 31 12.69 9.04 -16.25
C HIS A 31 12.33 8.65 -17.69
N ARG A 32 13.29 8.82 -18.64
CA ARG A 32 13.08 8.64 -20.10
C ARG A 32 12.43 7.28 -20.47
N VAL A 33 12.77 6.22 -19.76
CA VAL A 33 12.21 4.89 -19.99
C VAL A 33 10.75 4.86 -19.53
N ASN A 34 10.46 5.38 -18.35
CA ASN A 34 9.10 5.39 -17.80
C ASN A 34 8.15 6.28 -18.61
N LEU A 35 8.64 7.37 -19.21
CA LEU A 35 7.81 8.18 -20.11
C LEU A 35 7.30 7.42 -21.36
N ARG A 36 8.00 6.37 -21.77
CA ARG A 36 7.68 5.63 -23.02
C ARG A 36 7.30 4.17 -22.78
N ARG A 37 7.81 3.56 -21.73
CA ARG A 37 7.71 2.11 -21.45
C ARG A 37 7.22 1.81 -20.03
N TRP A 38 6.51 2.75 -19.42
CA TRP A 38 5.99 2.55 -18.06
C TRP A 38 5.18 1.25 -17.87
N PRO A 39 4.42 0.69 -18.85
CA PRO A 39 3.73 -0.56 -18.62
C PRO A 39 4.69 -1.72 -18.26
N THR A 40 5.82 -1.81 -18.94
CA THR A 40 6.83 -2.84 -18.67
C THR A 40 7.49 -2.65 -17.30
N THR A 41 7.83 -1.41 -16.94
CA THR A 41 8.44 -1.12 -15.64
C THR A 41 7.44 -1.21 -14.48
N ALA A 42 6.16 -0.92 -14.71
CA ALA A 42 5.09 -1.12 -13.75
C ALA A 42 4.85 -2.60 -13.45
N ALA A 43 4.86 -3.46 -14.48
CA ALA A 43 4.74 -4.91 -14.30
C ALA A 43 5.88 -5.47 -13.42
N GLU A 44 7.12 -5.09 -13.69
CA GLU A 44 8.27 -5.48 -12.86
C GLU A 44 8.15 -4.94 -11.42
N ALA A 45 7.72 -3.68 -11.25
CA ALA A 45 7.48 -3.08 -9.95
C ALA A 45 6.40 -3.84 -9.17
N ALA A 46 5.30 -4.23 -9.83
CA ALA A 46 4.21 -4.99 -9.26
C ALA A 46 4.68 -6.36 -8.73
N VAL A 47 5.48 -7.09 -9.51
CA VAL A 47 6.06 -8.37 -9.10
C VAL A 47 7.00 -8.21 -7.90
N ARG A 48 7.88 -7.19 -7.90
CA ARG A 48 8.77 -6.91 -6.76
C ARG A 48 7.98 -6.57 -5.50
N ALA A 49 6.93 -5.77 -5.64
CA ALA A 49 6.05 -5.41 -4.54
C ALA A 49 5.34 -6.64 -3.95
N ALA A 50 4.80 -7.52 -4.80
CA ALA A 50 4.14 -8.75 -4.38
C ALA A 50 5.09 -9.66 -3.58
N ARG A 51 6.30 -9.88 -4.10
CA ARG A 51 7.32 -10.69 -3.42
C ARG A 51 7.70 -10.12 -2.05
N ALA A 52 7.97 -8.82 -1.98
CA ALA A 52 8.32 -8.16 -0.72
C ALA A 52 7.13 -8.17 0.26
N SER A 53 5.92 -7.97 -0.23
CA SER A 53 4.69 -8.02 0.56
C SER A 53 4.44 -9.43 1.12
N SER A 54 4.68 -10.47 0.32
CA SER A 54 4.57 -11.87 0.76
C SER A 54 5.49 -12.17 1.94
N VAL A 55 6.77 -11.81 1.83
CA VAL A 55 7.76 -12.04 2.91
C VAL A 55 7.40 -11.34 4.21
N LEU A 56 6.84 -10.13 4.14
CA LEU A 56 6.38 -9.40 5.33
C LEU A 56 5.29 -10.15 6.10
N ASP A 57 4.49 -10.95 5.41
CA ASP A 57 3.40 -11.77 5.97
C ASP A 57 3.78 -13.26 6.13
N GLY A 58 5.08 -13.57 6.06
CA GLY A 58 5.61 -14.91 6.33
C GLY A 58 5.64 -15.86 5.12
N GLY A 59 5.28 -15.37 3.93
CA GLY A 59 5.36 -16.15 2.69
C GLY A 59 6.73 -16.09 2.00
N SER A 60 6.79 -16.57 0.76
CA SER A 60 8.01 -16.73 -0.03
C SER A 60 8.35 -15.52 -0.90
N LEU A 61 9.64 -15.36 -1.23
CA LEU A 61 10.14 -14.47 -2.30
C LEU A 61 10.12 -15.15 -3.67
N THR A 62 10.14 -16.48 -3.70
CA THR A 62 10.41 -17.26 -4.92
C THR A 62 9.11 -17.68 -5.57
N ILE A 63 8.91 -17.25 -6.81
CA ILE A 63 7.86 -17.79 -7.69
C ILE A 63 8.34 -19.17 -8.14
N ARG A 64 7.57 -20.22 -7.83
CA ARG A 64 7.77 -21.58 -8.27
C ARG A 64 6.79 -21.92 -9.40
N ALA A 65 6.80 -23.18 -9.87
CA ALA A 65 5.78 -23.67 -10.79
C ALA A 65 4.37 -23.49 -10.18
N GLU A 66 3.34 -23.31 -11.03
CA GLU A 66 1.99 -22.93 -10.61
C GLU A 66 1.42 -23.76 -9.45
N ASP A 67 1.73 -25.07 -9.41
CA ASP A 67 1.22 -25.99 -8.40
C ASP A 67 2.01 -25.99 -7.06
N ASP A 68 3.09 -25.21 -6.95
CA ASP A 68 3.97 -25.16 -5.76
C ASP A 68 4.26 -23.72 -5.31
N THR A 69 3.47 -22.75 -5.75
CA THR A 69 3.62 -21.35 -5.31
C THR A 69 3.02 -21.19 -3.92
N ASP A 70 3.81 -20.59 -3.01
CA ASP A 70 3.36 -20.22 -1.66
C ASP A 70 2.04 -19.43 -1.72
N PRO A 71 1.01 -19.82 -0.94
CA PRO A 71 -0.32 -19.22 -1.04
C PRO A 71 -0.35 -17.71 -0.69
N VAL A 72 0.53 -17.24 0.20
CA VAL A 72 0.65 -15.80 0.51
C VAL A 72 1.23 -15.06 -0.69
N LEU A 73 2.24 -15.64 -1.34
CA LEU A 73 2.83 -15.07 -2.56
C LEU A 73 1.83 -15.07 -3.72
N ALA A 74 1.08 -16.16 -3.91
CA ALA A 74 0.06 -16.25 -4.95
C ALA A 74 -1.01 -15.17 -4.76
N GLY A 75 -1.49 -14.97 -3.53
CA GLY A 75 -2.40 -13.90 -3.18
C GLY A 75 -1.83 -12.50 -3.42
N ALA A 76 -0.58 -12.27 -3.02
CA ALA A 76 0.09 -10.98 -3.25
C ALA A 76 0.28 -10.68 -4.75
N LEU A 77 0.57 -11.69 -5.57
CA LEU A 77 0.67 -11.54 -7.04
C LEU A 77 -0.68 -11.18 -7.67
N ARG A 78 -1.78 -11.86 -7.29
CA ARG A 78 -3.15 -11.50 -7.77
C ARG A 78 -3.53 -10.07 -7.42
N VAL A 79 -3.18 -9.62 -6.21
CA VAL A 79 -3.41 -8.23 -5.79
C VAL A 79 -2.56 -7.26 -6.61
N ALA A 80 -1.29 -7.58 -6.84
CA ALA A 80 -0.39 -6.74 -7.64
C ALA A 80 -0.87 -6.59 -9.09
N GLU A 81 -1.31 -7.68 -9.72
CA GLU A 81 -1.92 -7.69 -11.06
C GLU A 81 -3.18 -6.80 -11.11
N ALA A 82 -4.04 -6.89 -10.09
CA ALA A 82 -5.26 -6.08 -10.04
C ALA A 82 -5.00 -4.57 -9.91
N LEU A 83 -3.80 -4.17 -9.46
CA LEU A 83 -3.36 -2.78 -9.32
C LEU A 83 -2.41 -2.33 -10.43
N GLU A 84 -1.96 -3.25 -11.29
CA GLU A 84 -0.95 -2.96 -12.30
C GLU A 84 -1.43 -1.89 -13.29
N GLY A 85 -0.53 -0.94 -13.61
CA GLY A 85 -0.79 0.09 -14.60
C GLY A 85 -1.75 1.20 -14.18
N GLY A 86 -2.25 1.20 -12.97
CA GLY A 86 -2.96 2.33 -12.35
C GLY A 86 -4.40 2.59 -12.84
N ALA A 87 -4.76 2.21 -14.05
CA ALA A 87 -6.09 2.47 -14.62
C ALA A 87 -6.99 1.22 -14.62
N THR A 88 -7.08 0.51 -13.49
CA THR A 88 -7.84 -0.72 -13.38
C THR A 88 -9.29 -0.49 -12.97
N ALA A 89 -10.15 -1.51 -13.16
CA ALA A 89 -11.52 -1.49 -12.65
C ALA A 89 -11.58 -1.26 -11.13
N LEU A 90 -10.55 -1.73 -10.40
CA LEU A 90 -10.46 -1.59 -8.96
C LEU A 90 -10.28 -0.12 -8.52
N VAL A 91 -9.51 0.68 -9.28
CA VAL A 91 -9.37 2.13 -9.07
C VAL A 91 -10.73 2.82 -9.12
N GLY A 92 -11.54 2.50 -10.13
CA GLY A 92 -12.91 3.05 -10.24
C GLY A 92 -13.83 2.60 -9.11
N VAL A 93 -13.69 1.37 -8.60
CA VAL A 93 -14.45 0.90 -7.42
C VAL A 93 -13.98 1.63 -6.17
N TRP A 94 -12.67 1.79 -5.97
CA TRP A 94 -12.10 2.51 -4.82
C TRP A 94 -12.65 3.92 -4.68
N GLN A 95 -12.71 4.67 -5.77
CA GLN A 95 -13.20 6.04 -5.76
C GLN A 95 -14.68 6.17 -5.38
N ARG A 96 -15.50 5.15 -5.64
CA ARG A 96 -16.96 5.19 -5.39
C ARG A 96 -17.38 4.42 -4.13
N ALA A 97 -16.69 3.33 -3.84
CA ALA A 97 -17.04 2.38 -2.79
C ALA A 97 -15.78 1.74 -2.19
N PRO A 98 -15.00 2.48 -1.35
CA PRO A 98 -13.71 2.00 -0.81
C PRO A 98 -13.80 0.65 -0.10
N LEU A 99 -14.87 0.40 0.67
CA LEU A 99 -15.05 -0.87 1.38
C LEU A 99 -15.30 -2.05 0.44
N GLN A 100 -15.93 -1.82 -0.72
CA GLN A 100 -16.07 -2.86 -1.75
C GLN A 100 -14.73 -3.18 -2.42
N ALA A 101 -13.91 -2.16 -2.68
CA ALA A 101 -12.55 -2.36 -3.18
C ALA A 101 -11.69 -3.13 -2.16
N LEU A 102 -11.80 -2.79 -0.87
CA LEU A 102 -11.14 -3.48 0.23
C LEU A 102 -11.54 -4.97 0.28
N ALA A 103 -12.83 -5.27 0.21
CA ALA A 103 -13.35 -6.65 0.17
C ALA A 103 -12.80 -7.42 -1.05
N ARG A 104 -12.70 -6.76 -2.21
CA ARG A 104 -12.15 -7.36 -3.43
C ARG A 104 -10.65 -7.62 -3.32
N LEU A 105 -9.88 -6.70 -2.73
CA LEU A 105 -8.46 -6.91 -2.45
C LEU A 105 -8.24 -8.10 -1.52
N HIS A 106 -9.05 -8.22 -0.46
CA HIS A 106 -8.97 -9.37 0.44
C HIS A 106 -9.33 -10.68 -0.27
N ALA A 107 -10.37 -10.72 -1.08
CA ALA A 107 -10.74 -11.91 -1.83
C ALA A 107 -9.59 -12.40 -2.75
N LEU A 108 -8.87 -11.46 -3.40
CA LEU A 108 -7.68 -11.79 -4.21
C LEU A 108 -6.50 -12.27 -3.35
N ALA A 109 -6.25 -11.59 -2.23
CA ALA A 109 -5.12 -11.90 -1.36
C ALA A 109 -5.27 -13.23 -0.62
N ALA A 110 -6.49 -13.58 -0.24
CA ALA A 110 -6.79 -14.67 0.68
C ALA A 110 -7.40 -15.92 0.01
N ALA A 111 -7.51 -15.96 -1.32
CA ALA A 111 -8.19 -17.04 -2.05
C ALA A 111 -7.67 -18.45 -1.69
N ASP A 112 -6.38 -18.58 -1.37
CA ASP A 112 -5.77 -19.87 -0.98
C ASP A 112 -5.49 -19.97 0.53
N LEU A 113 -6.00 -18.99 1.32
CA LEU A 113 -5.68 -18.88 2.76
C LEU A 113 -6.90 -19.07 3.66
N THR A 114 -8.11 -19.00 3.11
CA THR A 114 -9.36 -19.13 3.87
C THR A 114 -10.49 -19.70 3.00
N GLU A 115 -11.57 -20.12 3.64
CA GLU A 115 -12.75 -20.62 2.96
C GLU A 115 -13.48 -19.53 2.16
N ASP A 116 -14.17 -19.93 1.07
CA ASP A 116 -14.85 -19.02 0.14
C ASP A 116 -15.89 -18.11 0.81
N ASP A 117 -16.58 -18.61 1.83
CA ASP A 117 -17.60 -17.86 2.56
C ASP A 117 -17.02 -16.73 3.43
N ARG A 118 -15.71 -16.72 3.66
CA ARG A 118 -14.97 -15.68 4.38
C ARG A 118 -14.31 -14.64 3.49
N LEU A 119 -14.19 -14.93 2.19
CA LEU A 119 -13.53 -14.04 1.24
C LEU A 119 -14.22 -12.67 1.17
N GLY A 120 -13.47 -11.60 1.40
CA GLY A 120 -13.96 -10.24 1.38
C GLY A 120 -14.86 -9.84 2.54
N ARG A 121 -15.03 -10.69 3.54
CA ARG A 121 -15.90 -10.44 4.70
C ARG A 121 -15.06 -10.15 5.95
N PRO A 122 -15.17 -8.95 6.51
CA PRO A 122 -14.52 -8.63 7.80
C PRO A 122 -15.04 -9.53 8.92
N ARG A 123 -14.20 -9.70 9.94
CA ARG A 123 -14.57 -10.43 11.15
C ARG A 123 -15.86 -9.84 11.74
N PRO A 124 -16.78 -10.66 12.28
CA PRO A 124 -18.06 -10.23 12.86
C PRO A 124 -17.85 -9.55 14.21
N ASP A 125 -17.17 -8.42 14.23
CA ASP A 125 -16.83 -7.62 15.39
C ASP A 125 -17.36 -6.18 15.15
N ALA A 126 -18.15 -5.68 16.09
CA ALA A 126 -18.77 -4.36 15.98
C ALA A 126 -17.72 -3.24 15.92
N ASP A 127 -16.57 -3.39 16.60
CA ASP A 127 -15.49 -2.42 16.55
C ASP A 127 -14.80 -2.42 15.17
N VAL A 128 -14.60 -3.60 14.58
CA VAL A 128 -14.08 -3.72 13.21
C VAL A 128 -15.00 -3.01 12.23
N GLY A 129 -16.30 -3.25 12.28
CA GLY A 129 -17.28 -2.60 11.40
C GLY A 129 -17.23 -1.08 11.54
N ARG A 130 -17.27 -0.56 12.76
CA ARG A 130 -17.21 0.87 13.06
C ARG A 130 -15.91 1.51 12.55
N ARG A 131 -14.77 0.88 12.77
CA ARG A 131 -13.46 1.41 12.33
C ARG A 131 -13.32 1.41 10.81
N LEU A 132 -13.85 0.40 10.11
CA LEU A 132 -13.88 0.40 8.64
C LEU A 132 -14.77 1.52 8.09
N GLU A 133 -15.92 1.80 8.71
CA GLU A 133 -16.76 2.94 8.32
C GLU A 133 -16.04 4.28 8.53
N LEU A 134 -15.35 4.46 9.66
CA LEU A 134 -14.53 5.64 9.91
C LEU A 134 -13.40 5.77 8.88
N LEU A 135 -12.73 4.68 8.53
CA LEU A 135 -11.70 4.67 7.50
C LEU A 135 -12.27 5.10 6.14
N ARG A 136 -13.46 4.59 5.76
CA ARG A 136 -14.16 5.02 4.56
C ARG A 136 -14.39 6.52 4.57
N ASP A 137 -14.89 7.06 5.68
CA ASP A 137 -15.20 8.50 5.81
C ASP A 137 -13.92 9.35 5.70
N VAL A 138 -12.82 8.89 6.29
CA VAL A 138 -11.51 9.52 6.15
C VAL A 138 -11.06 9.50 4.69
N ILE A 139 -11.08 8.35 4.02
CA ILE A 139 -10.65 8.21 2.62
C ILE A 139 -11.47 9.12 1.69
N THR A 140 -12.77 9.18 1.90
CA THR A 140 -13.67 9.99 1.05
C THR A 140 -13.64 11.48 1.40
N GLY A 141 -13.32 11.82 2.64
CA GLY A 141 -13.29 13.17 3.17
C GLY A 141 -11.93 13.89 3.09
N ALA A 142 -10.82 13.15 2.99
CA ALA A 142 -9.46 13.68 2.98
C ALA A 142 -9.12 14.32 1.61
N LYS A 143 -9.50 15.57 1.40
CA LYS A 143 -9.30 16.28 0.13
C LYS A 143 -8.08 17.21 0.11
N ARG A 144 -7.49 17.50 1.27
CA ARG A 144 -6.44 18.52 1.42
C ARG A 144 -5.17 17.99 2.07
N VAL A 145 -5.17 16.74 2.48
CA VAL A 145 -4.03 16.08 3.12
C VAL A 145 -3.08 15.53 2.06
N PRO A 146 -1.75 15.65 2.23
CA PRO A 146 -0.79 15.01 1.35
C PRO A 146 -1.06 13.51 1.21
N ALA A 147 -1.00 13.01 -0.03
CA ALA A 147 -1.27 11.61 -0.32
C ALA A 147 -0.43 10.61 0.50
N PRO A 148 0.87 10.87 0.81
CA PRO A 148 1.64 10.00 1.69
C PRO A 148 1.05 9.87 3.09
N VAL A 149 0.46 10.94 3.65
CA VAL A 149 -0.20 10.90 4.97
C VAL A 149 -1.45 10.02 4.92
N LEU A 150 -2.32 10.23 3.93
CA LEU A 150 -3.53 9.41 3.76
C LEU A 150 -3.18 7.94 3.56
N ALA A 151 -2.18 7.65 2.71
CA ALA A 151 -1.71 6.29 2.48
C ALA A 151 -1.16 5.65 3.75
N ALA A 152 -0.37 6.39 4.55
CA ALA A 152 0.16 5.92 5.81
C ALA A 152 -0.95 5.63 6.83
N VAL A 153 -1.94 6.52 6.96
CA VAL A 153 -3.06 6.32 7.90
C VAL A 153 -3.89 5.10 7.51
N ALA A 154 -4.29 4.98 6.25
CA ALA A 154 -5.07 3.84 5.80
C ALA A 154 -4.30 2.50 5.93
N HIS A 155 -3.01 2.52 5.62
CA HIS A 155 -2.12 1.37 5.80
C HIS A 155 -2.01 0.97 7.28
N GLY A 156 -1.70 1.92 8.17
CA GLY A 156 -1.56 1.67 9.60
C GLY A 156 -2.85 1.16 10.23
N GLU A 157 -3.98 1.76 9.85
CA GLU A 157 -5.30 1.35 10.33
C GLU A 157 -5.61 -0.11 9.95
N LEU A 158 -5.48 -0.47 8.69
CA LEU A 158 -5.78 -1.83 8.23
C LEU A 158 -4.79 -2.86 8.78
N LEU A 159 -3.51 -2.52 8.85
CA LEU A 159 -2.48 -3.40 9.37
C LEU A 159 -2.69 -3.72 10.86
N THR A 160 -3.08 -2.73 11.66
CA THR A 160 -3.24 -2.89 13.11
C THR A 160 -4.62 -3.39 13.51
N LEU A 161 -5.66 -3.06 12.73
CA LEU A 161 -7.02 -3.58 12.92
C LEU A 161 -7.13 -5.06 12.55
N ALA A 162 -6.38 -5.48 11.51
CA ALA A 162 -6.46 -6.82 10.95
C ALA A 162 -7.91 -7.27 10.71
N PRO A 163 -8.68 -6.56 9.87
CA PRO A 163 -10.14 -6.70 9.81
C PRO A 163 -10.61 -8.07 9.32
N PHE A 164 -9.78 -8.82 8.62
CA PHE A 164 -10.14 -10.14 8.05
C PHE A 164 -9.52 -11.31 8.83
N GLY A 165 -8.41 -11.09 9.54
CA GLY A 165 -7.69 -12.12 10.29
C GLY A 165 -6.66 -12.90 9.48
N VAL A 166 -6.72 -12.85 8.14
CA VAL A 166 -5.72 -13.42 7.22
C VAL A 166 -5.43 -12.44 6.09
N ALA A 167 -4.23 -12.47 5.53
CA ALA A 167 -3.77 -11.60 4.44
C ALA A 167 -3.91 -10.07 4.71
N ASP A 168 -4.18 -9.66 5.94
CA ASP A 168 -4.43 -8.27 6.29
C ASP A 168 -3.25 -7.35 5.96
N GLY A 169 -2.02 -7.82 6.12
CA GLY A 169 -0.82 -7.06 5.78
C GLY A 169 -0.70 -6.84 4.26
N VAL A 170 -0.95 -7.87 3.45
CA VAL A 170 -0.99 -7.75 1.97
C VAL A 170 -2.03 -6.71 1.56
N VAL A 171 -3.24 -6.79 2.15
CA VAL A 171 -4.34 -5.85 1.87
C VAL A 171 -4.00 -4.43 2.30
N ALA A 172 -3.41 -4.25 3.48
CA ALA A 172 -3.04 -2.93 4.01
C ALA A 172 -2.02 -2.21 3.10
N ARG A 173 -0.98 -2.93 2.63
CA ARG A 173 0.01 -2.41 1.69
C ARG A 173 -0.59 -2.12 0.31
N ALA A 174 -1.49 -2.99 -0.15
CA ALA A 174 -2.23 -2.78 -1.39
C ALA A 174 -3.09 -1.51 -1.36
N VAL A 175 -3.75 -1.22 -0.23
CA VAL A 175 -4.51 0.01 -0.04
C VAL A 175 -3.61 1.24 -0.05
N SER A 176 -2.42 1.19 0.58
CA SER A 176 -1.42 2.26 0.50
C SER A 176 -1.04 2.57 -0.95
N ARG A 177 -0.76 1.52 -1.75
CA ARG A 177 -0.47 1.65 -3.18
C ARG A 177 -1.67 2.20 -3.96
N LEU A 178 -2.88 1.72 -3.69
CA LEU A 178 -4.11 2.17 -4.35
C LEU A 178 -4.37 3.67 -4.10
N ILE A 179 -4.11 4.15 -2.88
CA ILE A 179 -4.18 5.57 -2.55
C ILE A 179 -3.11 6.35 -3.33
N ALA A 180 -1.88 5.86 -3.40
CA ALA A 180 -0.82 6.51 -4.18
C ALA A 180 -1.18 6.63 -5.68
N ILE A 181 -1.78 5.60 -6.25
CA ILE A 181 -2.28 5.61 -7.62
C ILE A 181 -3.40 6.63 -7.80
N THR A 182 -4.45 6.54 -6.97
CA THR A 182 -5.67 7.34 -7.15
C THR A 182 -5.52 8.81 -6.81
N SER A 183 -4.55 9.16 -5.98
CA SER A 183 -4.18 10.53 -5.65
C SER A 183 -3.26 11.20 -6.67
N GLY A 184 -2.72 10.44 -7.62
CA GLY A 184 -1.72 10.92 -8.58
C GLY A 184 -0.30 11.03 -8.00
N LEU A 185 -0.05 10.55 -6.79
CA LEU A 185 1.30 10.47 -6.20
C LEU A 185 2.19 9.50 -7.01
N ASP A 186 1.62 8.34 -7.36
CA ASP A 186 2.27 7.31 -8.18
C ASP A 186 1.28 6.72 -9.20
N PRO A 187 0.84 7.48 -10.20
CA PRO A 187 -0.30 7.14 -11.06
C PRO A 187 -0.15 5.84 -11.85
N HIS A 188 1.07 5.37 -12.04
CA HIS A 188 1.36 4.12 -12.75
C HIS A 188 1.83 2.99 -11.83
N GLY A 189 1.92 3.22 -10.52
CA GLY A 189 2.36 2.21 -9.56
C GLY A 189 3.83 1.80 -9.76
N LEU A 190 4.72 2.74 -10.12
CA LEU A 190 6.13 2.47 -10.38
C LEU A 190 6.96 2.28 -9.12
N GLY A 191 6.59 2.96 -8.03
CA GLY A 191 7.28 2.87 -6.74
C GLY A 191 7.12 1.49 -6.10
N VAL A 192 8.12 1.06 -5.34
CA VAL A 192 8.12 -0.24 -4.64
C VAL A 192 8.46 -0.04 -3.16
N PRO A 193 7.60 0.61 -2.37
CA PRO A 193 7.83 0.85 -0.95
C PRO A 193 7.93 -0.46 -0.13
N GLU A 194 7.31 -1.54 -0.60
CA GLU A 194 7.31 -2.86 0.03
C GLU A 194 8.72 -3.43 0.20
N VAL A 195 9.64 -3.14 -0.72
CA VAL A 195 11.04 -3.55 -0.63
C VAL A 195 11.74 -2.88 0.55
N TYR A 196 11.45 -1.60 0.81
CA TYR A 196 11.99 -0.92 1.99
C TYR A 196 11.46 -1.54 3.28
N TRP A 197 10.14 -1.71 3.40
CA TRP A 197 9.53 -2.32 4.59
C TRP A 197 10.03 -3.74 4.83
N MET A 198 10.22 -4.54 3.79
CA MET A 198 10.77 -5.90 3.90
C MET A 198 12.21 -5.88 4.43
N ARG A 199 13.08 -5.02 3.89
CA ARG A 199 14.48 -4.89 4.33
C ARG A 199 14.61 -4.36 5.76
N HIS A 200 13.64 -3.57 6.22
CA HIS A 200 13.58 -2.97 7.56
C HIS A 200 12.37 -3.48 8.34
N SER A 201 12.10 -4.79 8.26
CA SER A 201 10.86 -5.38 8.80
C SER A 201 10.71 -5.23 10.32
N GLY A 202 11.82 -5.14 11.06
CA GLY A 202 11.81 -4.85 12.51
C GLY A 202 11.29 -3.45 12.80
N ASP A 203 11.83 -2.44 12.12
CA ASP A 203 11.44 -1.03 12.27
C ASP A 203 10.00 -0.80 11.80
N TYR A 204 9.64 -1.43 10.67
CA TYR A 204 8.27 -1.39 10.16
C TYR A 204 7.24 -1.90 11.19
N ARG A 205 7.51 -3.05 11.81
CA ARG A 205 6.62 -3.59 12.85
C ARG A 205 6.62 -2.73 14.12
N ALA A 206 7.76 -2.16 14.49
CA ALA A 206 7.86 -1.26 15.63
C ALA A 206 7.06 0.03 15.40
N ALA A 207 7.19 0.64 14.22
CA ALA A 207 6.44 1.83 13.83
C ALA A 207 4.92 1.56 13.75
N ALA A 208 4.49 0.38 13.27
CA ALA A 208 3.08 -0.03 13.26
C ALA A 208 2.49 -0.13 14.69
N ARG A 209 3.26 -0.68 15.65
CA ARG A 209 2.86 -0.67 17.06
C ARG A 209 2.77 0.75 17.63
N GLY A 210 3.70 1.63 17.22
CA GLY A 210 3.64 3.06 17.54
C GLY A 210 2.36 3.71 17.03
N PHE A 211 1.98 3.45 15.77
CA PHE A 211 0.71 3.92 15.19
C PHE A 211 -0.50 3.45 16.01
N GLN A 212 -0.53 2.17 16.37
CA GLN A 212 -1.62 1.59 17.17
C GLN A 212 -1.79 2.26 18.54
N SER A 213 -0.71 2.82 19.12
CA SER A 213 -0.80 3.54 20.40
C SER A 213 -1.59 4.85 20.31
N GLY A 214 -1.74 5.41 19.11
CA GLY A 214 -2.42 6.69 18.88
C GLY A 214 -1.70 7.91 19.45
N THR A 215 -0.46 7.75 19.98
CA THR A 215 0.31 8.86 20.51
C THR A 215 0.90 9.72 19.38
N PRO A 216 1.08 11.03 19.58
CA PRO A 216 1.70 11.90 18.57
C PRO A 216 3.04 11.37 18.06
N ASP A 217 3.90 10.89 18.95
CA ASP A 217 5.21 10.33 18.58
C ASP A 217 5.07 9.03 17.75
N GLY A 218 4.12 8.15 18.13
CA GLY A 218 3.85 6.92 17.41
C GLY A 218 3.28 7.18 16.01
N LEU A 219 2.37 8.15 15.88
CA LEU A 219 1.82 8.58 14.59
C LEU A 219 2.91 9.22 13.72
N THR A 220 3.74 10.09 14.30
CA THR A 220 4.87 10.70 13.60
C THR A 220 5.83 9.65 13.06
N ALA A 221 6.29 8.73 13.92
CA ALA A 221 7.22 7.68 13.52
C ALA A 221 6.68 6.82 12.38
N TRP A 222 5.40 6.45 12.43
CA TRP A 222 4.76 5.67 11.38
C TRP A 222 4.67 6.41 10.04
N ILE A 223 4.24 7.68 10.05
CA ILE A 223 4.11 8.50 8.84
C ILE A 223 5.48 8.73 8.22
N LEU A 224 6.50 9.08 9.02
CA LEU A 224 7.88 9.26 8.53
C LEU A 224 8.45 7.97 7.95
N THR A 225 8.22 6.82 8.59
CA THR A 225 8.61 5.49 8.05
C THR A 225 7.94 5.22 6.71
N SER A 226 6.67 5.58 6.56
CA SER A 226 5.92 5.41 5.31
C SER A 226 6.43 6.33 4.20
N CYS A 227 6.70 7.60 4.50
CA CYS A 227 7.31 8.55 3.55
C CYS A 227 8.70 8.09 3.09
N THR A 228 9.53 7.62 4.04
CA THR A 228 10.85 7.04 3.72
C THR A 228 10.72 5.83 2.79
N ALA A 229 9.72 4.99 3.00
CA ALA A 229 9.46 3.85 2.13
C ALA A 229 9.03 4.28 0.72
N PHE A 230 8.18 5.28 0.56
CA PHE A 230 7.84 5.85 -0.74
C PHE A 230 9.06 6.44 -1.44
N HIS A 231 9.89 7.20 -0.72
CA HIS A 231 11.15 7.74 -1.25
C HIS A 231 12.10 6.62 -1.70
N ALA A 232 12.27 5.57 -0.90
CA ALA A 232 13.10 4.41 -1.24
C ALA A 232 12.48 3.61 -2.40
N GLY A 233 11.16 3.46 -2.43
CA GLY A 233 10.43 2.83 -3.52
C GLY A 233 10.61 3.52 -4.86
N ALA A 234 10.73 4.84 -4.86
CA ALA A 234 11.06 5.60 -6.07
C ALA A 234 12.49 5.28 -6.59
N ARG A 235 13.45 4.99 -5.71
CA ARG A 235 14.79 4.53 -6.13
C ARG A 235 14.76 3.13 -6.75
N GLU A 236 13.92 2.22 -6.22
CA GLU A 236 13.68 0.92 -6.86
C GLU A 236 13.07 1.10 -8.27
N ALA A 237 12.10 2.01 -8.43
CA ALA A 237 11.52 2.34 -9.74
C ALA A 237 12.57 2.85 -10.74
N LEU A 238 13.50 3.68 -10.30
CA LEU A 238 14.62 4.15 -11.14
C LEU A 238 15.56 3.01 -11.51
N ALA A 239 15.88 2.10 -10.58
CA ALA A 239 16.71 0.93 -10.87
C ALA A 239 16.05 0.00 -11.88
N ILE A 240 14.73 -0.23 -11.78
CA ILE A 240 13.95 -0.99 -12.78
C ILE A 240 14.03 -0.30 -14.16
N ALA A 241 13.83 1.01 -14.19
CA ALA A 241 13.89 1.77 -15.45
C ALA A 241 15.29 1.75 -16.11
N GLN A 242 16.34 1.78 -15.28
CA GLN A 242 17.73 1.66 -15.76
C GLN A 242 18.00 0.28 -16.37
N ALA A 243 17.62 -0.79 -15.65
CA ALA A 243 17.75 -2.15 -16.18
C ALA A 243 16.96 -2.39 -17.48
N ALA A 244 15.80 -1.75 -17.63
CA ALA A 244 15.00 -1.82 -18.86
C ALA A 244 15.56 -0.95 -20.02
N SER A 245 16.66 -0.22 -19.79
CA SER A 245 17.32 0.62 -20.82
C SER A 245 18.41 -0.15 -21.57
N GLU A 246 18.88 -1.25 -20.99
CA GLU A 246 19.86 -2.17 -21.55
C GLU A 246 19.20 -3.19 -22.50
#